data_264e82c47e0488cd7630843c76d16380
#
_entry.id   264e82c47e0488cd7630843c76d16380
#
_cell.length_a   1.000
_cell.length_b   1.000
_cell.length_c   1.000
_cell.angle_alpha   90.00
_cell.angle_beta   90.00
_cell.angle_gamma   90.00
#
_symmetry.space_group_name_H-M   'P 1'
#
loop_
_entity.id
_entity.type
_entity.pdbx_description
1 polymer ?
#
loop_
_entity_poly.entity_id
_entity_poly.type
_entity_poly.pdbx_seq_one_letter_code
_entity_poly.pdbx_strand_id
1 'polypeptide(L)'
;MGTHVIKMPDIGEGIAEVELVEWHVQVGDEVHEDQLLAEVMTDKATVEIPSPVAGKIIALGGVPGQVMAVGGELIRLEVEGHGNHREVAQANPHEEVPAAKPESKPAPVAEAPKPAPRVESKPVAPAARPAPSPAPRRAPGEKPLASPAVRQRARDLGVELQFVQGSGPAGRILREDLEHFLEHGGATIASGYAARHDEHQIPVIGLRRKIAQKMAEAKRRIPHFSYVEEIDVTDLEALRVHLNAKHAAARGKLTLLPFIARAMVVALRDFPQLNARYDDEADVITRYGAVHLGVATQSDNGLMVPVLRNSESRDLWGNAAEVARLAEAARHGKASREELSGSTITLSSLGALGGIVSTPVINYPEVAIVGVNRMVERPMVVNGQVVVRKMMNLSSSFDHRVVDGMDAAAFIQAVRALLEHPATLFID
;
A
#
# COMPACT_ATOMS: atom_id res chain seq x y z
N MET A 1 -37.49 -6.36 -30.74
CA MET A 1 -36.42 -6.19 -29.75
C MET A 1 -35.74 -7.54 -29.59
N GLY A 2 -34.43 -7.58 -29.75
CA GLY A 2 -33.62 -8.79 -29.65
C GLY A 2 -32.64 -8.65 -28.47
N THR A 3 -32.23 -9.79 -27.88
CA THR A 3 -31.22 -9.79 -26.84
C THR A 3 -29.84 -10.01 -27.46
N HIS A 4 -28.90 -9.10 -27.20
CA HIS A 4 -27.51 -9.21 -27.61
C HIS A 4 -26.65 -9.52 -26.36
N VAL A 5 -25.89 -10.60 -26.42
CA VAL A 5 -24.98 -10.98 -25.34
C VAL A 5 -23.56 -10.64 -25.77
N ILE A 6 -22.93 -9.74 -25.01
CA ILE A 6 -21.49 -9.44 -25.14
C ILE A 6 -20.76 -10.47 -24.27
N LYS A 7 -19.85 -11.19 -24.89
CA LYS A 7 -18.98 -12.14 -24.21
C LYS A 7 -17.63 -11.49 -23.93
N MET A 8 -16.96 -11.98 -22.89
CA MET A 8 -15.59 -11.60 -22.59
C MET A 8 -14.70 -11.85 -23.82
N PRO A 9 -14.15 -10.81 -24.44
CA PRO A 9 -13.33 -10.98 -25.65
C PRO A 9 -12.03 -11.71 -25.33
N ASP A 10 -11.46 -12.37 -26.34
CA ASP A 10 -10.09 -12.86 -26.28
C ASP A 10 -9.14 -11.67 -26.39
N ILE A 11 -8.44 -11.39 -25.32
CA ILE A 11 -7.52 -10.23 -25.20
C ILE A 11 -6.12 -10.59 -25.72
N GLY A 12 -5.95 -11.82 -26.26
CA GLY A 12 -4.69 -12.32 -26.84
C GLY A 12 -3.79 -13.03 -25.81
N GLU A 13 -2.67 -13.58 -26.30
CA GLU A 13 -1.61 -14.25 -25.52
C GLU A 13 -2.06 -15.50 -24.71
N GLY A 14 -3.18 -16.15 -25.08
CA GLY A 14 -3.62 -17.41 -24.43
C GLY A 14 -4.14 -17.22 -22.99
N ILE A 15 -4.65 -16.05 -22.66
CA ILE A 15 -5.23 -15.75 -21.34
C ILE A 15 -6.59 -16.45 -21.26
N ALA A 16 -6.73 -17.35 -20.27
CA ALA A 16 -7.98 -18.08 -20.05
C ALA A 16 -8.97 -17.37 -19.13
N GLU A 17 -8.46 -16.50 -18.25
CA GLU A 17 -9.23 -15.82 -17.20
C GLU A 17 -8.82 -14.37 -17.05
N VAL A 18 -9.79 -13.48 -16.76
CA VAL A 18 -9.58 -12.06 -16.50
C VAL A 18 -10.34 -11.62 -15.26
N GLU A 19 -9.83 -10.65 -14.53
CA GLU A 19 -10.51 -10.07 -13.37
C GLU A 19 -11.28 -8.81 -13.81
N LEU A 20 -12.57 -8.77 -13.49
CA LEU A 20 -13.39 -7.56 -13.67
C LEU A 20 -12.99 -6.53 -12.62
N VAL A 21 -12.51 -5.36 -13.05
CA VAL A 21 -12.03 -4.29 -12.16
C VAL A 21 -13.17 -3.35 -11.82
N GLU A 22 -13.84 -2.79 -12.84
CA GLU A 22 -14.88 -1.79 -12.66
C GLU A 22 -15.91 -1.85 -13.78
N TRP A 23 -17.17 -1.52 -13.43
CA TRP A 23 -18.25 -1.24 -14.36
C TRP A 23 -18.41 0.26 -14.54
N HIS A 24 -18.43 0.73 -15.78
CA HIS A 24 -18.73 2.13 -16.13
C HIS A 24 -20.22 2.36 -16.45
N VAL A 25 -21.04 1.33 -16.32
CA VAL A 25 -22.45 1.30 -16.67
C VAL A 25 -23.26 0.53 -15.63
N GLN A 26 -24.57 0.79 -15.56
CA GLN A 26 -25.52 0.14 -14.66
C GLN A 26 -26.63 -0.55 -15.42
N VAL A 27 -27.30 -1.51 -14.76
CA VAL A 27 -28.49 -2.16 -15.32
C VAL A 27 -29.59 -1.10 -15.55
N GLY A 28 -30.06 -1.03 -16.79
CA GLY A 28 -31.07 -0.05 -17.22
C GLY A 28 -30.51 1.12 -18.02
N ASP A 29 -29.19 1.33 -18.08
CA ASP A 29 -28.57 2.38 -18.88
C ASP A 29 -28.69 2.08 -20.38
N GLU A 30 -28.81 3.15 -21.19
CA GLU A 30 -28.69 3.12 -22.65
C GLU A 30 -27.25 3.37 -23.02
N VAL A 31 -26.67 2.50 -23.82
CA VAL A 31 -25.27 2.57 -24.29
C VAL A 31 -25.20 2.71 -25.79
N HIS A 32 -24.18 3.42 -26.26
CA HIS A 32 -23.86 3.58 -27.67
C HIS A 32 -22.74 2.65 -28.12
N GLU A 33 -22.60 2.45 -29.42
CA GLU A 33 -21.45 1.77 -30.01
C GLU A 33 -20.15 2.49 -29.60
N ASP A 34 -19.10 1.73 -29.29
CA ASP A 34 -17.79 2.18 -28.80
C ASP A 34 -17.80 2.84 -27.38
N GLN A 35 -18.94 2.87 -26.71
CA GLN A 35 -18.99 3.34 -25.31
C GLN A 35 -18.32 2.34 -24.37
N LEU A 36 -17.47 2.83 -23.46
CA LEU A 36 -16.81 2.02 -22.44
C LEU A 36 -17.82 1.38 -21.49
N LEU A 37 -17.80 0.05 -21.38
CA LEU A 37 -18.68 -0.73 -20.53
C LEU A 37 -18.03 -1.16 -19.23
N ALA A 38 -16.81 -1.72 -19.34
CA ALA A 38 -16.10 -2.29 -18.21
C ALA A 38 -14.59 -2.19 -18.40
N GLU A 39 -13.89 -2.18 -17.27
CA GLU A 39 -12.46 -2.41 -17.22
C GLU A 39 -12.17 -3.80 -16.68
N VAL A 40 -11.34 -4.56 -17.38
CA VAL A 40 -10.88 -5.89 -16.96
C VAL A 40 -9.36 -5.91 -16.85
N MET A 41 -8.86 -6.66 -15.88
CA MET A 41 -7.43 -6.82 -15.66
C MET A 41 -7.00 -8.24 -16.00
N THR A 42 -6.01 -8.33 -16.86
CA THR A 42 -5.27 -9.54 -17.12
C THR A 42 -4.10 -9.68 -16.12
N ASP A 43 -3.32 -10.73 -16.21
CA ASP A 43 -2.06 -10.85 -15.47
C ASP A 43 -1.04 -9.75 -15.86
N LYS A 44 -1.27 -9.03 -16.97
CA LYS A 44 -0.30 -8.14 -17.62
C LYS A 44 -0.73 -6.68 -17.71
N ALA A 45 -2.00 -6.40 -17.95
CA ALA A 45 -2.51 -5.04 -18.16
C ALA A 45 -4.01 -4.93 -17.86
N THR A 46 -4.46 -3.70 -17.60
CA THR A 46 -5.88 -3.35 -17.62
C THR A 46 -6.31 -3.06 -19.05
N VAL A 47 -7.44 -3.64 -19.47
CA VAL A 47 -8.02 -3.51 -20.80
C VAL A 47 -9.45 -2.98 -20.66
N GLU A 48 -9.75 -1.97 -21.46
CA GLU A 48 -11.08 -1.38 -21.55
C GLU A 48 -11.93 -2.19 -22.55
N ILE A 49 -13.17 -2.50 -22.19
CA ILE A 49 -14.12 -3.24 -23.03
C ILE A 49 -15.20 -2.26 -23.52
N PRO A 50 -15.17 -1.86 -24.81
CA PRO A 50 -16.21 -1.03 -25.39
C PRO A 50 -17.42 -1.85 -25.81
N SER A 51 -18.56 -1.20 -25.99
CA SER A 51 -19.76 -1.82 -26.53
C SER A 51 -19.69 -1.97 -28.06
N PRO A 52 -19.90 -3.17 -28.61
CA PRO A 52 -19.95 -3.36 -30.05
C PRO A 52 -21.29 -2.93 -30.71
N VAL A 53 -22.30 -2.61 -29.90
CA VAL A 53 -23.65 -2.27 -30.36
C VAL A 53 -24.31 -1.24 -29.43
N ALA A 54 -25.25 -0.46 -29.97
CA ALA A 54 -26.11 0.38 -29.16
C ALA A 54 -27.28 -0.44 -28.60
N GLY A 55 -27.67 -0.19 -27.34
CA GLY A 55 -28.76 -0.88 -26.70
C GLY A 55 -28.93 -0.55 -25.23
N LYS A 56 -29.94 -1.16 -24.58
CA LYS A 56 -30.21 -0.98 -23.16
C LYS A 56 -29.71 -2.17 -22.36
N ILE A 57 -29.02 -1.94 -21.26
CA ILE A 57 -28.45 -2.96 -20.42
C ILE A 57 -29.55 -3.66 -19.63
N ILE A 58 -29.67 -5.00 -19.81
CA ILE A 58 -30.61 -5.85 -19.09
C ILE A 58 -29.93 -6.50 -17.87
N ALA A 59 -28.70 -6.96 -18.01
CA ALA A 59 -27.97 -7.65 -16.94
C ALA A 59 -26.46 -7.49 -17.09
N LEU A 60 -25.77 -7.49 -15.95
CA LEU A 60 -24.31 -7.52 -15.83
C LEU A 60 -23.89 -8.94 -15.38
N GLY A 61 -22.86 -9.51 -16.03
CA GLY A 61 -22.47 -10.91 -15.86
C GLY A 61 -21.54 -11.19 -14.67
N GLY A 62 -21.15 -10.16 -13.91
CA GLY A 62 -20.25 -10.34 -12.76
C GLY A 62 -20.19 -9.11 -11.86
N VAL A 63 -19.51 -9.28 -10.72
CA VAL A 63 -19.26 -8.18 -9.75
C VAL A 63 -17.77 -7.78 -9.80
N PRO A 64 -17.44 -6.51 -9.52
CA PRO A 64 -16.06 -6.06 -9.44
C PRO A 64 -15.21 -6.94 -8.51
N GLY A 65 -14.03 -7.36 -8.99
CA GLY A 65 -13.14 -8.29 -8.31
C GLY A 65 -13.40 -9.77 -8.61
N GLN A 66 -14.40 -10.11 -9.43
CA GLN A 66 -14.65 -11.48 -9.86
C GLN A 66 -13.74 -11.84 -11.04
N VAL A 67 -13.18 -13.06 -10.98
CA VAL A 67 -12.46 -13.67 -12.10
C VAL A 67 -13.47 -14.31 -13.05
N MET A 68 -13.39 -13.97 -14.33
CA MET A 68 -14.25 -14.44 -15.38
C MET A 68 -13.45 -15.15 -16.47
N ALA A 69 -13.98 -16.23 -17.01
CA ALA A 69 -13.36 -16.93 -18.13
C ALA A 69 -13.56 -16.15 -19.43
N VAL A 70 -12.56 -16.16 -20.31
CA VAL A 70 -12.67 -15.66 -21.69
C VAL A 70 -13.76 -16.42 -22.43
N GLY A 71 -14.62 -15.70 -23.15
CA GLY A 71 -15.82 -16.24 -23.81
C GLY A 71 -17.04 -16.35 -22.88
N GLY A 72 -16.88 -16.11 -21.56
CA GLY A 72 -18.00 -16.02 -20.60
C GLY A 72 -18.91 -14.82 -20.89
N GLU A 73 -20.16 -14.87 -20.42
CA GLU A 73 -21.11 -13.79 -20.58
C GLU A 73 -20.68 -12.58 -19.72
N LEU A 74 -20.49 -11.43 -20.36
CA LEU A 74 -20.09 -10.18 -19.71
C LEU A 74 -21.30 -9.27 -19.49
N ILE A 75 -22.12 -9.02 -20.53
CA ILE A 75 -23.27 -8.12 -20.49
C ILE A 75 -24.38 -8.63 -21.40
N ARG A 76 -25.64 -8.41 -20.99
CA ARG A 76 -26.82 -8.55 -21.82
C ARG A 76 -27.42 -7.19 -22.16
N LEU A 77 -27.62 -6.97 -23.46
CA LEU A 77 -28.24 -5.76 -23.99
C LEU A 77 -29.55 -6.10 -24.69
N GLU A 78 -30.53 -5.23 -24.55
CA GLU A 78 -31.72 -5.19 -25.42
C GLU A 78 -31.41 -4.25 -26.61
N VAL A 79 -31.52 -4.76 -27.82
CA VAL A 79 -31.21 -4.04 -29.06
C VAL A 79 -32.40 -3.94 -29.97
N GLU A 80 -32.50 -2.87 -30.76
CA GLU A 80 -33.49 -2.72 -31.81
C GLU A 80 -33.08 -3.58 -33.01
N GLY A 81 -33.62 -4.82 -33.13
CA GLY A 81 -33.32 -5.74 -34.22
C GLY A 81 -33.22 -7.21 -33.77
N HIS A 82 -32.54 -8.03 -34.59
CA HIS A 82 -32.27 -9.43 -34.25
C HIS A 82 -31.05 -9.53 -33.34
N GLY A 83 -31.24 -9.97 -32.07
CA GLY A 83 -30.16 -10.26 -31.14
C GLY A 83 -29.37 -11.50 -31.54
N ASN A 84 -28.19 -11.71 -30.91
CA ASN A 84 -27.33 -12.88 -31.11
C ASN A 84 -27.62 -14.05 -30.14
N HIS A 85 -28.58 -13.88 -29.24
CA HIS A 85 -28.98 -14.88 -28.25
C HIS A 85 -30.04 -15.83 -28.81
N ARG A 86 -29.67 -17.09 -29.05
CA ARG A 86 -30.63 -18.20 -29.23
C ARG A 86 -30.81 -18.87 -27.87
N GLU A 87 -32.04 -18.86 -27.36
CA GLU A 87 -32.43 -19.66 -26.19
C GLU A 87 -32.18 -21.16 -26.47
N VAL A 88 -31.14 -21.70 -25.84
CA VAL A 88 -30.96 -23.15 -25.79
C VAL A 88 -31.75 -23.63 -24.58
N ALA A 89 -32.85 -24.29 -24.83
CA ALA A 89 -33.68 -24.96 -23.81
C ALA A 89 -32.79 -25.88 -22.96
N GLN A 90 -32.94 -25.76 -21.64
CA GLN A 90 -32.29 -26.62 -20.65
C GLN A 90 -32.64 -28.07 -20.91
N ALA A 91 -31.65 -28.87 -21.31
CA ALA A 91 -31.73 -30.32 -21.24
C ALA A 91 -30.90 -30.75 -20.01
N ASN A 92 -31.61 -31.29 -19.02
CA ASN A 92 -31.00 -32.07 -17.96
C ASN A 92 -30.42 -33.36 -18.57
N PRO A 93 -29.23 -33.75 -18.17
CA PRO A 93 -28.82 -35.14 -18.24
C PRO A 93 -28.56 -35.70 -16.83
N HIS A 94 -29.52 -36.40 -16.30
CA HIS A 94 -29.23 -37.59 -15.50
C HIS A 94 -28.96 -38.72 -16.50
N GLU A 95 -27.76 -39.26 -16.51
CA GLU A 95 -27.52 -40.62 -16.93
C GLU A 95 -26.29 -41.18 -16.21
N GLU A 96 -26.58 -42.17 -15.38
CA GLU A 96 -25.62 -43.04 -14.71
C GLU A 96 -24.86 -43.87 -15.73
N VAL A 97 -23.58 -44.11 -15.50
CA VAL A 97 -22.84 -45.24 -16.05
C VAL A 97 -21.87 -45.80 -15.00
N PRO A 98 -21.64 -47.13 -14.94
CA PRO A 98 -21.44 -47.86 -13.71
C PRO A 98 -19.98 -48.12 -13.33
N ALA A 99 -19.83 -48.56 -12.09
CA ALA A 99 -18.65 -48.92 -11.35
C ALA A 99 -17.72 -49.95 -12.00
N ALA A 100 -16.41 -49.74 -11.77
CA ALA A 100 -15.45 -50.84 -11.65
C ALA A 100 -14.60 -50.62 -10.42
N LYS A 101 -14.69 -51.55 -9.45
CA LYS A 101 -13.77 -51.78 -8.35
C LYS A 101 -12.56 -52.63 -8.84
N PRO A 102 -11.38 -52.58 -8.23
CA PRO A 102 -11.17 -53.42 -7.05
C PRO A 102 -10.33 -52.81 -5.89
N GLU A 103 -10.73 -53.24 -4.74
CA GLU A 103 -10.11 -53.55 -3.47
C GLU A 103 -8.61 -53.28 -3.21
N SER A 104 -8.36 -52.57 -2.10
CA SER A 104 -7.57 -53.13 -0.99
C SER A 104 -7.72 -52.25 0.26
N LYS A 105 -8.10 -52.90 1.39
CA LYS A 105 -8.08 -52.36 2.75
C LYS A 105 -6.65 -52.36 3.30
N PRO A 106 -6.35 -51.45 4.20
CA PRO A 106 -5.80 -51.84 5.50
C PRO A 106 -6.62 -51.32 6.70
N ALA A 107 -6.49 -52.07 7.79
CA ALA A 107 -7.22 -52.01 9.04
C ALA A 107 -6.82 -50.84 9.98
N PRO A 108 -7.45 -50.74 11.18
CA PRO A 108 -7.94 -49.50 11.76
C PRO A 108 -6.95 -48.84 12.74
N VAL A 109 -6.95 -47.53 12.78
CA VAL A 109 -6.28 -46.74 13.84
C VAL A 109 -7.32 -46.03 14.69
N ALA A 110 -7.09 -46.09 15.98
CA ALA A 110 -7.90 -45.76 17.13
C ALA A 110 -8.68 -44.44 17.08
N GLU A 111 -9.87 -44.58 17.62
CA GLU A 111 -10.88 -43.57 17.97
C GLU A 111 -10.29 -42.46 18.89
N ALA A 112 -10.40 -41.22 18.48
CA ALA A 112 -10.24 -40.06 19.36
C ALA A 112 -11.63 -39.57 19.84
N PRO A 113 -11.78 -39.15 21.10
CA PRO A 113 -13.09 -38.97 21.73
C PRO A 113 -13.86 -37.75 21.17
N LYS A 114 -15.18 -37.97 20.99
CA LYS A 114 -16.17 -36.96 20.60
C LYS A 114 -16.20 -35.79 21.59
N PRO A 115 -16.27 -34.53 21.13
CA PRO A 115 -16.61 -33.42 22.00
C PRO A 115 -18.06 -33.48 22.45
N ALA A 116 -18.30 -33.24 23.73
CA ALA A 116 -19.61 -33.14 24.36
C ALA A 116 -20.47 -32.01 23.76
N PRO A 117 -21.80 -32.09 23.82
CA PRO A 117 -22.69 -31.10 23.24
C PRO A 117 -22.56 -29.75 23.93
N ARG A 118 -22.32 -28.73 23.10
CA ARG A 118 -22.25 -27.32 23.49
C ARG A 118 -23.67 -26.89 23.89
N VAL A 119 -23.84 -26.60 25.17
CA VAL A 119 -25.07 -26.00 25.72
C VAL A 119 -25.20 -24.60 25.12
N GLU A 120 -26.27 -24.36 24.37
CA GLU A 120 -26.65 -23.01 23.94
C GLU A 120 -26.99 -22.16 25.16
N SER A 121 -26.04 -21.26 25.50
CA SER A 121 -26.32 -20.19 26.44
C SER A 121 -27.14 -19.10 25.74
N LYS A 122 -28.36 -18.89 26.19
CA LYS A 122 -29.19 -17.72 25.82
C LYS A 122 -28.40 -16.44 26.03
N PRO A 123 -28.53 -15.42 25.15
CA PRO A 123 -27.88 -14.13 25.34
C PRO A 123 -28.39 -13.51 26.64
N VAL A 124 -27.55 -13.45 27.63
CA VAL A 124 -27.75 -12.59 28.82
C VAL A 124 -27.59 -11.15 28.34
N ALA A 125 -28.64 -10.36 28.49
CA ALA A 125 -28.57 -8.92 28.27
C ALA A 125 -27.39 -8.33 29.04
N PRO A 126 -26.59 -7.42 28.49
CA PRO A 126 -25.48 -6.83 29.19
C PRO A 126 -26.04 -6.10 30.42
N ALA A 127 -25.64 -6.53 31.62
CA ALA A 127 -25.89 -5.78 32.82
C ALA A 127 -25.33 -4.35 32.64
N ALA A 128 -26.17 -3.37 32.83
CA ALA A 128 -25.79 -1.97 32.79
C ALA A 128 -24.58 -1.77 33.67
N ARG A 129 -23.45 -1.38 33.10
CA ARG A 129 -22.28 -0.94 33.86
C ARG A 129 -22.73 0.21 34.75
N PRO A 130 -22.40 0.23 36.04
CA PRO A 130 -22.65 1.40 36.87
C PRO A 130 -22.02 2.62 36.20
N ALA A 131 -22.81 3.67 36.04
CA ALA A 131 -22.33 4.94 35.48
C ALA A 131 -21.08 5.39 36.27
N PRO A 132 -20.02 5.81 35.59
CA PRO A 132 -18.83 6.30 36.28
C PRO A 132 -19.20 7.48 37.15
N SER A 133 -18.85 7.42 38.43
CA SER A 133 -19.03 8.53 39.36
C SER A 133 -18.33 9.78 38.80
N PRO A 134 -18.98 10.95 38.80
CA PRO A 134 -18.38 12.18 38.29
C PRO A 134 -17.08 12.50 39.02
N ALA A 135 -16.01 12.74 38.28
CA ALA A 135 -14.73 13.13 38.89
C ALA A 135 -14.83 14.47 39.63
N PRO A 136 -14.18 14.65 40.80
CA PRO A 136 -14.23 15.89 41.55
C PRO A 136 -13.67 17.03 40.69
N ARG A 137 -14.44 18.11 40.56
CA ARG A 137 -14.07 19.30 39.77
C ARG A 137 -13.22 20.31 40.54
N ARG A 138 -12.85 20.01 41.80
CA ARG A 138 -12.00 20.84 42.64
C ARG A 138 -10.84 20.03 43.21
N ALA A 139 -9.77 20.74 43.58
CA ALA A 139 -8.62 20.07 44.18
C ALA A 139 -9.02 19.38 45.50
N PRO A 140 -8.44 18.21 45.81
CA PRO A 140 -8.71 17.52 47.06
C PRO A 140 -8.43 18.43 48.28
N GLY A 141 -9.46 18.67 49.14
CA GLY A 141 -9.35 19.52 50.32
C GLY A 141 -9.91 20.94 50.16
N GLU A 142 -10.29 21.38 48.98
CA GLU A 142 -10.93 22.68 48.78
C GLU A 142 -12.42 22.62 49.15
N LYS A 143 -12.83 23.42 50.15
CA LYS A 143 -14.22 23.46 50.62
C LYS A 143 -15.10 24.20 49.60
N PRO A 144 -16.19 23.57 49.09
CA PRO A 144 -17.09 24.24 48.16
C PRO A 144 -17.70 25.50 48.74
N LEU A 145 -17.64 26.61 48.01
CA LEU A 145 -18.33 27.86 48.41
C LEU A 145 -19.81 27.71 48.05
N ALA A 146 -20.65 27.62 49.06
CA ALA A 146 -22.10 27.55 48.93
C ALA A 146 -22.81 28.18 50.14
N SER A 147 -24.01 28.72 49.96
CA SER A 147 -24.82 29.22 51.05
C SER A 147 -25.33 28.11 51.95
N PRO A 148 -25.69 28.38 53.22
CA PRO A 148 -26.26 27.37 54.10
C PRO A 148 -27.49 26.67 53.51
N ALA A 149 -28.34 27.39 52.81
CA ALA A 149 -29.55 26.87 52.17
C ALA A 149 -29.20 25.87 51.03
N VAL A 150 -28.19 26.19 50.18
CA VAL A 150 -27.73 25.30 49.13
C VAL A 150 -27.08 24.04 49.70
N ARG A 151 -26.33 24.16 50.81
CA ARG A 151 -25.73 23.00 51.50
C ARG A 151 -26.78 22.07 52.08
N GLN A 152 -27.86 22.65 52.68
CA GLN A 152 -28.96 21.87 53.20
C GLN A 152 -29.69 21.14 52.06
N ARG A 153 -30.02 21.85 50.97
CA ARG A 153 -30.67 21.28 49.80
C ARG A 153 -29.85 20.16 49.14
N ALA A 154 -28.53 20.34 49.05
CA ALA A 154 -27.64 19.30 48.49
C ALA A 154 -27.64 18.03 49.35
N ARG A 155 -27.67 18.17 50.72
CA ARG A 155 -27.82 17.03 51.64
C ARG A 155 -29.16 16.32 51.47
N ASP A 156 -30.24 17.07 51.37
CA ASP A 156 -31.60 16.53 51.20
C ASP A 156 -31.74 15.76 49.88
N LEU A 157 -30.96 16.15 48.85
CA LEU A 157 -30.94 15.53 47.50
C LEU A 157 -29.83 14.49 47.33
N GLY A 158 -29.00 14.26 48.37
CA GLY A 158 -27.88 13.31 48.31
C GLY A 158 -26.77 13.71 47.35
N VAL A 159 -26.65 15.01 47.01
CA VAL A 159 -25.65 15.52 46.07
C VAL A 159 -24.42 16.04 46.81
N GLU A 160 -23.25 15.53 46.48
CA GLU A 160 -21.99 16.04 46.99
C GLU A 160 -21.56 17.31 46.24
N LEU A 161 -21.45 18.43 46.93
CA LEU A 161 -21.14 19.74 46.37
C LEU A 161 -19.75 19.83 45.70
N GLN A 162 -18.85 18.88 46.00
CA GLN A 162 -17.54 18.81 45.31
C GLN A 162 -17.63 18.54 43.79
N PHE A 163 -18.72 17.92 43.38
CA PHE A 163 -18.97 17.57 41.95
C PHE A 163 -19.77 18.67 41.23
N VAL A 164 -20.35 19.64 41.96
CA VAL A 164 -21.16 20.72 41.38
C VAL A 164 -20.28 21.92 41.04
N GLN A 165 -20.37 22.40 39.78
CA GLN A 165 -19.69 23.63 39.37
C GLN A 165 -20.53 24.84 39.77
N GLY A 166 -19.95 25.79 40.54
CA GLY A 166 -20.62 27.03 40.91
C GLY A 166 -20.52 28.09 39.84
N SER A 167 -21.65 28.67 39.42
CA SER A 167 -21.75 29.79 38.48
C SER A 167 -21.72 31.15 39.15
N GLY A 168 -21.85 31.21 40.48
CA GLY A 168 -21.89 32.47 41.23
C GLY A 168 -20.52 33.12 41.43
N PRO A 169 -20.50 34.35 42.04
CA PRO A 169 -19.27 35.09 42.30
C PRO A 169 -18.24 34.27 43.08
N ALA A 170 -16.98 34.32 42.65
CA ALA A 170 -15.87 33.50 43.18
C ALA A 170 -16.13 31.99 43.15
N GLY A 171 -16.87 31.47 42.14
CA GLY A 171 -17.16 30.06 42.01
C GLY A 171 -18.13 29.50 43.05
N ARG A 172 -18.99 30.39 43.64
CA ARG A 172 -20.02 29.98 44.58
C ARG A 172 -21.09 29.16 43.90
N ILE A 173 -21.48 28.04 44.53
CA ILE A 173 -22.56 27.20 44.05
C ILE A 173 -23.90 27.85 44.40
N LEU A 174 -24.69 28.09 43.36
CA LEU A 174 -26.05 28.61 43.48
C LEU A 174 -27.08 27.47 43.50
N ARG A 175 -28.34 27.79 43.77
CA ARG A 175 -29.40 26.79 43.76
C ARG A 175 -29.64 26.23 42.34
N GLU A 176 -29.55 27.13 41.36
CA GLU A 176 -29.69 26.79 39.95
C GLU A 176 -28.62 25.79 39.45
N ASP A 177 -27.39 25.92 39.96
CA ASP A 177 -26.30 24.97 39.62
C ASP A 177 -26.60 23.55 40.12
N LEU A 178 -27.25 23.45 41.29
CA LEU A 178 -27.64 22.18 41.86
C LEU A 178 -28.79 21.51 41.08
N GLU A 179 -29.78 22.32 40.64
CA GLU A 179 -30.90 21.89 39.83
C GLU A 179 -30.38 21.43 38.45
N HIS A 180 -29.50 22.21 37.81
CA HIS A 180 -28.84 21.85 36.57
C HIS A 180 -28.00 20.58 36.68
N PHE A 181 -27.29 20.37 37.79
CA PHE A 181 -26.53 19.15 38.04
C PHE A 181 -27.44 17.92 38.14
N LEU A 182 -28.62 18.04 38.74
CA LEU A 182 -29.60 16.97 38.87
C LEU A 182 -30.27 16.63 37.54
N GLU A 183 -30.63 17.64 36.76
CA GLU A 183 -31.27 17.46 35.45
C GLU A 183 -30.35 16.81 34.43
N HIS A 184 -29.06 17.12 34.50
CA HIS A 184 -28.04 16.62 33.54
C HIS A 184 -27.19 15.48 34.08
N GLY A 185 -27.55 14.90 35.24
CA GLY A 185 -26.94 13.68 35.79
C GLY A 185 -25.43 13.79 36.07
N GLY A 186 -24.92 15.01 36.38
CA GLY A 186 -23.48 15.20 36.58
C GLY A 186 -22.63 14.95 35.34
N ALA A 187 -23.26 15.01 34.17
CA ALA A 187 -22.56 14.78 32.92
C ALA A 187 -21.33 15.68 32.84
N THR A 188 -20.16 15.07 32.84
CA THR A 188 -18.93 15.73 32.47
C THR A 188 -19.17 16.43 31.13
N ILE A 189 -18.72 17.69 31.01
CA ILE A 189 -18.64 18.36 29.69
C ILE A 189 -17.99 17.34 28.77
N ALA A 190 -18.77 16.83 27.82
CA ALA A 190 -18.25 15.93 26.82
C ALA A 190 -17.06 16.64 26.21
N SER A 191 -15.87 16.07 26.31
CA SER A 191 -14.71 16.55 25.53
C SER A 191 -15.25 16.72 24.12
N GLY A 192 -15.07 17.89 23.49
CA GLY A 192 -15.74 18.27 22.23
C GLY A 192 -15.43 17.36 21.04
N TYR A 193 -15.01 16.12 21.29
CA TYR A 193 -14.73 15.08 20.31
C TYR A 193 -15.83 14.03 20.36
N ALA A 194 -16.56 13.91 19.25
CA ALA A 194 -17.55 12.85 19.07
C ALA A 194 -16.85 11.51 18.78
N ALA A 195 -17.38 10.43 19.40
CA ALA A 195 -16.96 9.09 19.05
C ALA A 195 -17.37 8.80 17.58
N ARG A 196 -16.45 8.19 16.82
CA ARG A 196 -16.71 7.72 15.46
C ARG A 196 -16.96 6.23 15.50
N HIS A 197 -17.97 5.77 14.78
CA HIS A 197 -18.38 4.38 14.69
C HIS A 197 -18.55 3.93 13.22
N ASP A 198 -18.13 4.78 12.28
CA ASP A 198 -18.19 4.52 10.86
C ASP A 198 -17.12 3.48 10.46
N GLU A 199 -17.54 2.39 9.82
CA GLU A 199 -16.69 1.35 9.27
C GLU A 199 -16.99 1.21 7.78
N HIS A 200 -15.93 1.21 6.95
CA HIS A 200 -16.04 1.05 5.51
C HIS A 200 -15.26 -0.18 5.06
N GLN A 201 -15.95 -1.13 4.45
CA GLN A 201 -15.32 -2.29 3.81
C GLN A 201 -14.96 -1.93 2.36
N ILE A 202 -13.67 -1.98 2.04
CA ILE A 202 -13.15 -1.69 0.69
C ILE A 202 -12.56 -2.99 0.13
N PRO A 203 -13.11 -3.53 -0.97
CA PRO A 203 -12.56 -4.72 -1.61
C PRO A 203 -11.18 -4.43 -2.20
N VAL A 204 -10.26 -5.40 -2.07
CA VAL A 204 -8.92 -5.32 -2.66
C VAL A 204 -8.97 -5.95 -4.04
N ILE A 205 -9.01 -5.13 -5.09
CA ILE A 205 -9.15 -5.53 -6.49
C ILE A 205 -8.06 -4.93 -7.37
N GLY A 206 -7.94 -5.38 -8.59
CA GLY A 206 -7.09 -4.81 -9.63
C GLY A 206 -5.63 -4.69 -9.22
N LEU A 207 -4.98 -3.58 -9.54
CA LEU A 207 -3.57 -3.31 -9.24
C LEU A 207 -3.25 -3.48 -7.74
N ARG A 208 -4.15 -3.05 -6.84
CA ARG A 208 -3.96 -3.21 -5.38
C ARG A 208 -3.86 -4.69 -4.98
N ARG A 209 -4.66 -5.57 -5.59
CA ARG A 209 -4.59 -7.03 -5.36
C ARG A 209 -3.24 -7.59 -5.84
N LYS A 210 -2.76 -7.19 -7.03
CA LYS A 210 -1.46 -7.62 -7.56
C LYS A 210 -0.29 -7.16 -6.66
N ILE A 211 -0.33 -5.91 -6.19
CA ILE A 211 0.67 -5.41 -5.24
C ILE A 211 0.64 -6.23 -3.94
N ALA A 212 -0.54 -6.49 -3.38
CA ALA A 212 -0.68 -7.26 -2.14
C ALA A 212 -0.11 -8.68 -2.30
N GLN A 213 -0.43 -9.37 -3.39
CA GLN A 213 0.10 -10.69 -3.71
C GLN A 213 1.63 -10.67 -3.84
N LYS A 214 2.18 -9.74 -4.64
CA LYS A 214 3.63 -9.61 -4.87
C LYS A 214 4.38 -9.29 -3.57
N MET A 215 3.86 -8.41 -2.73
CA MET A 215 4.49 -8.07 -1.44
C MET A 215 4.41 -9.22 -0.44
N ALA A 216 3.27 -9.93 -0.38
CA ALA A 216 3.13 -11.12 0.45
C ALA A 216 4.11 -12.23 0.01
N GLU A 217 4.25 -12.46 -1.29
CA GLU A 217 5.19 -13.42 -1.84
C GLU A 217 6.65 -13.06 -1.53
N ALA A 218 7.05 -11.80 -1.78
CA ALA A 218 8.39 -11.32 -1.45
C ALA A 218 8.72 -11.54 0.02
N LYS A 219 7.81 -11.20 0.94
CA LYS A 219 8.02 -11.38 2.38
C LYS A 219 8.03 -12.84 2.83
N ARG A 220 7.29 -13.72 2.16
CA ARG A 220 7.26 -15.14 2.48
C ARG A 220 8.51 -15.88 1.99
N ARG A 221 9.00 -15.53 0.77
CA ARG A 221 10.13 -16.23 0.13
C ARG A 221 11.48 -15.70 0.57
N ILE A 222 11.62 -14.37 0.75
CA ILE A 222 12.91 -13.74 1.00
C ILE A 222 13.17 -13.54 2.49
N PRO A 223 14.22 -14.13 3.08
CA PRO A 223 14.69 -13.80 4.41
C PRO A 223 15.43 -12.45 4.37
N HIS A 224 14.64 -11.36 4.43
CA HIS A 224 15.19 -10.02 4.41
C HIS A 224 16.04 -9.72 5.63
N PHE A 225 17.24 -9.18 5.41
CA PHE A 225 17.93 -8.41 6.43
C PHE A 225 18.19 -7.00 5.94
N SER A 226 18.35 -6.05 6.85
CA SER A 226 18.53 -4.64 6.49
C SER A 226 19.84 -4.12 7.02
N TYR A 227 20.49 -3.29 6.23
CA TYR A 227 21.69 -2.53 6.60
C TYR A 227 21.41 -1.04 6.36
N VAL A 228 21.69 -0.22 7.38
CA VAL A 228 21.45 1.21 7.33
C VAL A 228 22.77 1.93 7.59
N GLU A 229 23.08 2.88 6.73
CA GLU A 229 24.31 3.69 6.82
C GLU A 229 23.97 5.18 6.73
N GLU A 230 24.57 5.97 7.60
CA GLU A 230 24.50 7.43 7.57
C GLU A 230 25.61 7.99 6.67
N ILE A 231 25.24 8.88 5.76
CA ILE A 231 26.13 9.42 4.73
C ILE A 231 26.14 10.95 4.79
N ASP A 232 27.31 11.56 4.73
CA ASP A 232 27.49 12.99 4.58
C ASP A 232 27.37 13.39 3.10
N VAL A 233 26.27 13.98 2.74
CA VAL A 233 25.98 14.41 1.34
C VAL A 233 26.17 15.91 1.13
N THR A 234 26.90 16.60 2.01
CA THR A 234 27.09 18.04 1.94
C THR A 234 27.77 18.45 0.63
N ASP A 235 28.86 17.77 0.27
CA ASP A 235 29.65 18.11 -0.93
C ASP A 235 28.90 17.66 -2.20
N LEU A 236 28.16 16.53 -2.15
CA LEU A 236 27.29 16.10 -3.23
C LEU A 236 26.16 17.11 -3.50
N GLU A 237 25.53 17.63 -2.46
CA GLU A 237 24.48 18.64 -2.60
C GLU A 237 25.02 19.96 -3.13
N ALA A 238 26.22 20.39 -2.69
CA ALA A 238 26.90 21.56 -3.24
C ALA A 238 27.19 21.40 -4.74
N LEU A 239 27.68 20.21 -5.16
CA LEU A 239 27.90 19.89 -6.56
C LEU A 239 26.57 19.91 -7.36
N ARG A 240 25.52 19.29 -6.85
CA ARG A 240 24.20 19.29 -7.48
C ARG A 240 23.66 20.70 -7.70
N VAL A 241 23.74 21.55 -6.68
CA VAL A 241 23.30 22.96 -6.77
C VAL A 241 24.12 23.70 -7.82
N HIS A 242 25.43 23.55 -7.83
CA HIS A 242 26.33 24.16 -8.81
C HIS A 242 26.01 23.75 -10.25
N LEU A 243 25.83 22.43 -10.48
CA LEU A 243 25.48 21.88 -11.79
C LEU A 243 24.10 22.37 -12.27
N ASN A 244 23.13 22.45 -11.38
CA ASN A 244 21.80 22.97 -11.70
C ASN A 244 21.84 24.47 -12.04
N ALA A 245 22.59 25.28 -11.30
CA ALA A 245 22.72 26.70 -11.60
C ALA A 245 23.32 26.95 -13.00
N LYS A 246 24.24 26.09 -13.43
CA LYS A 246 24.91 26.21 -14.72
C LYS A 246 24.20 25.61 -15.91
N HIS A 247 23.53 24.46 -15.69
CA HIS A 247 23.08 23.60 -16.78
C HIS A 247 21.59 23.29 -16.79
N ALA A 248 20.81 23.60 -15.74
CA ALA A 248 19.42 23.17 -15.64
C ALA A 248 18.53 23.71 -16.77
N ALA A 249 18.82 24.93 -17.27
CA ALA A 249 18.06 25.54 -18.37
C ALA A 249 18.18 24.74 -19.69
N ALA A 250 19.36 24.12 -19.94
CA ALA A 250 19.62 23.40 -21.18
C ALA A 250 19.39 21.88 -21.05
N ARG A 251 19.62 21.28 -19.86
CA ARG A 251 19.66 19.83 -19.67
C ARG A 251 18.58 19.29 -18.70
N GLY A 252 17.74 20.16 -18.14
CA GLY A 252 16.81 19.79 -17.09
C GLY A 252 17.43 19.81 -15.69
N LYS A 253 16.61 19.58 -14.66
CA LYS A 253 17.02 19.71 -13.25
C LYS A 253 17.49 18.37 -12.69
N LEU A 254 18.68 18.34 -12.10
CA LEU A 254 19.19 17.19 -11.35
C LEU A 254 18.59 17.13 -9.94
N THR A 255 18.13 15.95 -9.56
CA THR A 255 17.85 15.56 -8.17
C THR A 255 19.03 14.77 -7.61
N LEU A 256 18.93 14.26 -6.37
CA LEU A 256 19.96 13.37 -5.79
C LEU A 256 19.93 11.95 -6.40
N LEU A 257 18.78 11.49 -6.87
CA LEU A 257 18.62 10.11 -7.34
C LEU A 257 19.57 9.72 -8.48
N PRO A 258 19.82 10.53 -9.54
CA PRO A 258 20.78 10.19 -10.57
C PRO A 258 22.22 10.01 -10.06
N PHE A 259 22.63 10.75 -9.04
CA PHE A 259 23.95 10.59 -8.41
C PHE A 259 24.04 9.28 -7.63
N ILE A 260 22.99 8.95 -6.88
CA ILE A 260 22.91 7.70 -6.13
C ILE A 260 22.86 6.51 -7.10
N ALA A 261 22.06 6.60 -8.16
CA ALA A 261 22.04 5.61 -9.23
C ALA A 261 23.42 5.39 -9.85
N ARG A 262 24.17 6.47 -10.14
CA ARG A 262 25.54 6.37 -10.65
C ARG A 262 26.48 5.73 -9.64
N ALA A 263 26.39 6.10 -8.35
CA ALA A 263 27.19 5.49 -7.28
C ALA A 263 26.92 3.98 -7.17
N MET A 264 25.64 3.57 -7.22
CA MET A 264 25.27 2.15 -7.24
C MET A 264 25.87 1.43 -8.45
N VAL A 265 25.74 2.02 -9.66
CA VAL A 265 26.29 1.43 -10.90
C VAL A 265 27.78 1.22 -10.81
N VAL A 266 28.52 2.21 -10.28
CA VAL A 266 29.98 2.11 -10.11
C VAL A 266 30.32 1.02 -9.08
N ALA A 267 29.66 1.02 -7.92
CA ALA A 267 29.91 0.04 -6.87
C ALA A 267 29.55 -1.42 -7.31
N LEU A 268 28.53 -1.59 -8.14
CA LEU A 268 28.11 -2.92 -8.63
C LEU A 268 29.16 -3.61 -9.52
N ARG A 269 30.16 -2.89 -10.00
CA ARG A 269 31.31 -3.49 -10.73
C ARG A 269 32.12 -4.40 -9.82
N ASP A 270 32.27 -4.01 -8.55
CA ASP A 270 33.03 -4.76 -7.54
C ASP A 270 32.14 -5.75 -6.77
N PHE A 271 30.82 -5.54 -6.80
CA PHE A 271 29.82 -6.34 -6.07
C PHE A 271 28.74 -6.91 -7.01
N PRO A 272 29.12 -7.70 -8.04
CA PRO A 272 28.17 -8.19 -9.07
C PRO A 272 27.09 -9.13 -8.50
N GLN A 273 27.30 -9.74 -7.32
CA GLN A 273 26.32 -10.61 -6.64
C GLN A 273 25.06 -9.84 -6.22
N LEU A 274 25.11 -8.50 -6.11
CA LEU A 274 23.99 -7.67 -5.76
C LEU A 274 23.14 -7.24 -6.97
N ASN A 275 23.69 -7.36 -8.19
CA ASN A 275 22.98 -7.12 -9.45
C ASN A 275 22.47 -8.45 -10.00
N ALA A 276 21.55 -9.09 -9.27
CA ALA A 276 21.13 -10.46 -9.54
C ALA A 276 19.64 -10.68 -9.24
N ARG A 277 19.15 -11.80 -9.73
CA ARG A 277 17.84 -12.36 -9.39
C ARG A 277 18.02 -13.80 -8.93
N TYR A 278 17.17 -14.19 -7.98
CA TYR A 278 17.11 -15.56 -7.51
C TYR A 278 15.77 -16.19 -7.91
N ASP A 279 15.87 -17.27 -8.67
CA ASP A 279 14.75 -18.12 -9.03
C ASP A 279 14.64 -19.25 -8.01
N ASP A 280 13.63 -19.16 -7.13
CA ASP A 280 13.40 -20.12 -6.05
C ASP A 280 12.97 -21.52 -6.55
N GLU A 281 12.36 -21.57 -7.76
CA GLU A 281 11.83 -22.83 -8.30
C GLU A 281 12.91 -23.62 -9.02
N ALA A 282 13.79 -22.90 -9.72
CA ALA A 282 14.94 -23.49 -10.42
C ALA A 282 16.18 -23.61 -9.52
N ASP A 283 16.18 -22.98 -8.33
CA ASP A 283 17.32 -22.83 -7.42
C ASP A 283 18.54 -22.23 -8.12
N VAL A 284 18.31 -21.15 -8.90
CA VAL A 284 19.33 -20.52 -9.75
C VAL A 284 19.45 -19.03 -9.45
N ILE A 285 20.69 -18.58 -9.22
CA ILE A 285 21.03 -17.16 -9.14
C ILE A 285 21.54 -16.71 -10.52
N THR A 286 20.83 -15.75 -11.12
CA THR A 286 21.27 -15.11 -12.37
C THR A 286 21.87 -13.75 -12.06
N ARG A 287 23.18 -13.58 -12.30
CA ARG A 287 23.88 -12.30 -12.22
C ARG A 287 23.85 -11.58 -13.56
N TYR A 288 23.61 -10.30 -13.53
CA TYR A 288 23.49 -9.48 -14.75
C TYR A 288 24.69 -8.55 -14.87
N GLY A 289 25.24 -8.42 -16.08
CA GLY A 289 26.26 -7.41 -16.39
C GLY A 289 25.65 -6.02 -16.58
N ALA A 290 24.47 -5.96 -17.21
CA ALA A 290 23.71 -4.73 -17.36
C ALA A 290 22.99 -4.38 -16.04
N VAL A 291 22.97 -3.09 -15.70
CA VAL A 291 22.24 -2.60 -14.52
C VAL A 291 20.89 -2.04 -14.95
N HIS A 292 19.84 -2.80 -14.70
CA HIS A 292 18.46 -2.40 -14.92
C HIS A 292 17.88 -1.93 -13.59
N LEU A 293 17.92 -0.61 -13.34
CA LEU A 293 17.57 -0.03 -12.07
C LEU A 293 16.06 0.21 -11.97
N GLY A 294 15.38 -0.52 -11.10
CA GLY A 294 14.00 -0.22 -10.71
C GLY A 294 13.95 1.09 -9.90
N VAL A 295 13.09 2.02 -10.26
CA VAL A 295 12.93 3.28 -9.54
C VAL A 295 11.52 3.38 -8.97
N ALA A 296 11.37 3.15 -7.65
CA ALA A 296 10.08 3.17 -7.01
C ALA A 296 9.41 4.55 -7.15
N THR A 297 8.23 4.56 -7.75
CA THR A 297 7.47 5.78 -8.08
C THR A 297 6.04 5.65 -7.57
N GLN A 298 5.60 6.63 -6.77
CA GLN A 298 4.22 6.72 -6.30
C GLN A 298 3.32 7.24 -7.43
N SER A 299 2.20 6.54 -7.65
CA SER A 299 1.08 6.96 -8.50
C SER A 299 -0.23 6.96 -7.71
N ASP A 300 -1.30 7.51 -8.28
CA ASP A 300 -2.62 7.53 -7.65
C ASP A 300 -3.17 6.12 -7.42
N ASN A 301 -2.82 5.18 -8.29
CA ASN A 301 -3.25 3.78 -8.23
C ASN A 301 -2.36 2.90 -7.34
N GLY A 302 -1.26 3.44 -6.79
CA GLY A 302 -0.33 2.73 -5.93
C GLY A 302 1.14 2.90 -6.32
N LEU A 303 2.01 2.09 -5.71
CA LEU A 303 3.45 2.12 -5.97
C LEU A 303 3.77 1.30 -7.23
N MET A 304 4.40 1.94 -8.20
CA MET A 304 4.96 1.31 -9.39
C MET A 304 6.48 1.36 -9.37
N VAL A 305 7.13 0.43 -10.06
CA VAL A 305 8.60 0.37 -10.14
C VAL A 305 9.01 0.33 -11.61
N PRO A 306 8.98 1.50 -12.32
CA PRO A 306 9.53 1.57 -13.68
C PRO A 306 11.04 1.32 -13.68
N VAL A 307 11.55 0.82 -14.80
CA VAL A 307 12.91 0.29 -14.93
C VAL A 307 13.75 1.17 -15.84
N LEU A 308 14.73 1.82 -15.26
CA LEU A 308 15.81 2.51 -15.98
C LEU A 308 16.77 1.46 -16.54
N ARG A 309 16.60 1.12 -17.81
CA ARG A 309 17.43 0.09 -18.47
C ARG A 309 18.82 0.61 -18.81
N ASN A 310 19.82 -0.27 -18.64
CA ASN A 310 21.21 0.00 -18.98
C ASN A 310 21.71 1.32 -18.36
N SER A 311 21.49 1.48 -17.07
CA SER A 311 21.90 2.68 -16.31
C SER A 311 23.42 2.91 -16.39
N GLU A 312 24.20 1.85 -16.53
CA GLU A 312 25.66 1.86 -16.71
C GLU A 312 26.09 2.53 -18.03
N SER A 313 25.27 2.49 -19.06
CA SER A 313 25.61 3.04 -20.38
C SER A 313 25.23 4.51 -20.56
N ARG A 314 24.61 5.12 -19.53
CA ARG A 314 24.11 6.50 -19.57
C ARG A 314 24.99 7.41 -18.71
N ASP A 315 25.14 8.66 -19.15
CA ASP A 315 25.69 9.70 -18.31
C ASP A 315 24.68 10.15 -17.23
N LEU A 316 25.13 10.99 -16.30
CA LEU A 316 24.31 11.52 -15.20
C LEU A 316 23.02 12.20 -15.69
N TRP A 317 23.12 12.99 -16.78
CA TRP A 317 21.99 13.73 -17.34
C TRP A 317 21.03 12.82 -18.09
N GLY A 318 21.55 11.81 -18.80
CA GLY A 318 20.77 10.77 -19.46
C GLY A 318 19.97 9.95 -18.46
N ASN A 319 20.59 9.56 -17.35
CA ASN A 319 19.88 8.91 -16.24
C ASN A 319 18.81 9.82 -15.63
N ALA A 320 19.11 11.10 -15.41
CA ALA A 320 18.15 12.04 -14.85
C ALA A 320 16.93 12.26 -15.74
N ALA A 321 17.14 12.43 -17.04
CA ALA A 321 16.07 12.62 -18.03
C ALA A 321 15.17 11.37 -18.12
N GLU A 322 15.78 10.19 -18.16
CA GLU A 322 15.03 8.95 -18.28
C GLU A 322 14.26 8.61 -16.99
N VAL A 323 14.84 8.82 -15.81
CA VAL A 323 14.12 8.69 -14.53
C VAL A 323 12.91 9.61 -14.48
N ALA A 324 13.06 10.86 -14.91
CA ALA A 324 11.95 11.82 -14.96
C ALA A 324 10.84 11.36 -15.92
N ARG A 325 11.20 10.91 -17.12
CA ARG A 325 10.25 10.38 -18.12
C ARG A 325 9.49 9.16 -17.60
N LEU A 326 10.20 8.19 -17.03
CA LEU A 326 9.63 6.97 -16.48
C LEU A 326 8.69 7.26 -15.29
N ALA A 327 9.10 8.18 -14.41
CA ALA A 327 8.27 8.59 -13.28
C ALA A 327 6.97 9.28 -13.73
N GLU A 328 7.05 10.09 -14.79
CA GLU A 328 5.87 10.75 -15.39
C GLU A 328 4.94 9.73 -16.04
N ALA A 329 5.49 8.81 -16.83
CA ALA A 329 4.72 7.73 -17.44
C ALA A 329 4.02 6.84 -16.39
N ALA A 330 4.71 6.52 -15.28
CA ALA A 330 4.14 5.73 -14.20
C ALA A 330 3.00 6.47 -13.47
N ARG A 331 3.16 7.77 -13.18
CA ARG A 331 2.11 8.57 -12.52
C ARG A 331 0.82 8.65 -13.35
N HIS A 332 0.95 8.76 -14.66
CA HIS A 332 -0.19 8.84 -15.57
C HIS A 332 -0.70 7.48 -16.07
N GLY A 333 -0.19 6.37 -15.53
CA GLY A 333 -0.60 5.02 -15.95
C GLY A 333 -0.24 4.67 -17.39
N LYS A 334 0.73 5.39 -17.99
CA LYS A 334 1.18 5.22 -19.40
C LYS A 334 2.48 4.42 -19.53
N ALA A 335 3.03 3.94 -18.42
CA ALA A 335 4.22 3.10 -18.45
C ALA A 335 3.90 1.75 -19.11
N SER A 336 4.70 1.35 -20.11
CA SER A 336 4.52 0.08 -20.79
C SER A 336 4.91 -1.10 -19.87
N ARG A 337 4.47 -2.30 -20.24
CA ARG A 337 4.83 -3.53 -19.51
C ARG A 337 6.33 -3.75 -19.48
N GLU A 338 7.01 -3.50 -20.58
CA GLU A 338 8.46 -3.61 -20.69
C GLU A 338 9.14 -2.62 -19.72
N GLU A 339 8.59 -1.43 -19.56
CA GLU A 339 9.09 -0.42 -18.64
C GLU A 339 8.85 -0.77 -17.16
N LEU A 340 7.89 -1.63 -16.85
CA LEU A 340 7.54 -2.05 -15.48
C LEU A 340 8.13 -3.41 -15.08
N SER A 341 8.95 -4.01 -15.94
CA SER A 341 9.51 -5.35 -15.72
C SER A 341 11.01 -5.37 -15.99
N GLY A 342 11.69 -6.35 -15.40
CA GLY A 342 13.06 -6.64 -15.80
C GLY A 342 14.14 -5.89 -15.01
N SER A 343 13.82 -5.24 -13.89
CA SER A 343 14.82 -4.65 -12.96
C SER A 343 15.72 -5.72 -12.34
N THR A 344 16.97 -5.36 -12.09
CA THR A 344 17.98 -6.23 -11.47
C THR A 344 18.33 -5.81 -10.05
N ILE A 345 18.08 -4.56 -9.72
CA ILE A 345 18.19 -3.96 -8.38
C ILE A 345 17.24 -2.76 -8.32
N THR A 346 16.66 -2.46 -7.17
CA THR A 346 15.70 -1.36 -7.02
C THR A 346 16.25 -0.24 -6.13
N LEU A 347 15.97 1.01 -6.55
CA LEU A 347 16.17 2.24 -5.79
C LEU A 347 14.82 2.81 -5.39
N SER A 348 14.60 3.01 -4.09
CA SER A 348 13.36 3.55 -3.54
C SER A 348 13.61 4.86 -2.80
N SER A 349 12.80 5.88 -3.08
CA SER A 349 12.90 7.18 -2.41
C SER A 349 11.52 7.78 -2.18
N LEU A 350 11.27 8.26 -0.98
CA LEU A 350 10.09 9.04 -0.62
C LEU A 350 10.36 10.55 -0.66
N GLY A 351 11.54 10.97 -1.12
CA GLY A 351 11.94 12.37 -1.18
C GLY A 351 11.86 13.06 0.19
N ALA A 352 11.26 14.25 0.21
CA ALA A 352 11.11 15.03 1.45
C ALA A 352 10.21 14.37 2.51
N LEU A 353 9.30 13.48 2.11
CA LEU A 353 8.44 12.71 3.03
C LEU A 353 9.15 11.48 3.62
N GLY A 354 10.33 11.15 3.13
CA GLY A 354 11.13 10.03 3.63
C GLY A 354 11.45 10.18 5.12
N GLY A 355 11.35 9.08 5.88
CA GLY A 355 11.76 9.03 7.27
C GLY A 355 13.29 9.15 7.45
N ILE A 356 13.74 8.97 8.68
CA ILE A 356 15.19 8.87 8.99
C ILE A 356 15.72 7.49 8.61
N VAL A 357 14.91 6.45 8.82
CA VAL A 357 15.23 5.05 8.52
C VAL A 357 13.98 4.38 7.95
N SER A 358 14.17 3.41 7.07
CA SER A 358 13.12 2.54 6.52
C SER A 358 13.64 1.11 6.38
N THR A 359 12.73 0.15 6.22
CA THR A 359 13.03 -1.26 5.93
C THR A 359 12.31 -1.66 4.65
N PRO A 360 12.87 -1.32 3.48
CA PRO A 360 12.19 -1.57 2.20
C PRO A 360 12.01 -3.06 1.94
N VAL A 361 10.91 -3.40 1.27
CA VAL A 361 10.65 -4.77 0.82
C VAL A 361 11.28 -4.95 -0.55
N ILE A 362 12.05 -6.01 -0.74
CA ILE A 362 12.72 -6.33 -2.01
C ILE A 362 11.67 -6.58 -3.08
N ASN A 363 11.91 -6.05 -4.27
CA ASN A 363 11.07 -6.26 -5.44
C ASN A 363 11.38 -7.63 -6.07
N TYR A 364 10.75 -8.69 -5.53
CA TYR A 364 10.95 -10.06 -6.00
C TYR A 364 10.86 -10.17 -7.53
N PRO A 365 11.80 -10.88 -8.21
CA PRO A 365 12.84 -11.80 -7.71
C PRO A 365 14.24 -11.17 -7.55
N GLU A 366 14.37 -9.85 -7.40
CA GLU A 366 15.63 -9.18 -7.12
C GLU A 366 16.20 -9.62 -5.75
N VAL A 367 17.51 -9.40 -5.55
CA VAL A 367 18.18 -9.76 -4.29
C VAL A 367 18.50 -8.55 -3.40
N ALA A 368 18.30 -7.33 -3.90
CA ALA A 368 18.62 -6.12 -3.16
C ALA A 368 17.72 -4.93 -3.53
N ILE A 369 17.45 -4.08 -2.53
CA ILE A 369 16.80 -2.78 -2.69
C ILE A 369 17.52 -1.74 -1.83
N VAL A 370 17.78 -0.56 -2.38
CA VAL A 370 18.37 0.58 -1.69
C VAL A 370 17.32 1.66 -1.46
N GLY A 371 17.03 1.96 -0.20
CA GLY A 371 16.10 3.00 0.21
C GLY A 371 16.84 4.29 0.54
N VAL A 372 16.37 5.41 -0.03
CA VAL A 372 16.91 6.75 0.22
C VAL A 372 16.01 7.49 1.19
N ASN A 373 16.52 7.81 2.35
CA ASN A 373 15.81 8.58 3.37
C ASN A 373 15.99 10.08 3.16
N ARG A 374 15.28 10.88 3.95
CA ARG A 374 15.36 12.35 3.83
C ARG A 374 16.73 12.88 4.24
N MET A 375 17.19 13.89 3.53
CA MET A 375 18.35 14.67 3.92
C MET A 375 17.98 15.66 5.04
N VAL A 376 18.81 15.74 6.07
CA VAL A 376 18.64 16.64 7.23
C VAL A 376 19.97 17.31 7.57
N GLU A 377 19.92 18.55 8.06
CA GLU A 377 21.09 19.21 8.62
C GLU A 377 21.30 18.73 10.06
N ARG A 378 22.55 18.33 10.36
CA ARG A 378 22.97 17.86 11.70
C ARG A 378 24.31 18.48 12.11
N PRO A 379 24.50 18.74 13.41
CA PRO A 379 25.83 19.07 13.93
C PRO A 379 26.68 17.80 13.96
N MET A 380 27.78 17.81 13.20
CA MET A 380 28.73 16.71 13.11
C MET A 380 30.12 17.17 13.58
N VAL A 381 30.88 16.24 14.15
CA VAL A 381 32.28 16.54 14.53
C VAL A 381 33.18 16.21 13.35
N VAL A 382 33.77 17.22 12.76
CA VAL A 382 34.74 17.09 11.66
C VAL A 382 36.06 17.77 12.08
N ASN A 383 37.16 17.03 12.07
CA ASN A 383 38.49 17.50 12.49
C ASN A 383 38.49 18.18 13.89
N GLY A 384 37.68 17.62 14.83
CA GLY A 384 37.55 18.13 16.21
C GLY A 384 36.66 19.36 16.37
N GLN A 385 36.05 19.86 15.31
CA GLN A 385 35.11 20.99 15.35
C GLN A 385 33.68 20.55 15.06
N VAL A 386 32.71 21.15 15.72
CA VAL A 386 31.27 20.94 15.43
C VAL A 386 30.91 21.81 14.24
N VAL A 387 30.52 21.17 13.15
CA VAL A 387 30.06 21.81 11.90
C VAL A 387 28.72 21.30 11.48
N VAL A 388 27.93 22.12 10.79
CA VAL A 388 26.64 21.67 10.23
C VAL A 388 26.91 20.94 8.92
N ARG A 389 26.44 19.68 8.83
CA ARG A 389 26.57 18.85 7.63
C ARG A 389 25.17 18.38 7.19
N LYS A 390 25.00 18.14 5.89
CA LYS A 390 23.79 17.55 5.31
C LYS A 390 23.95 16.05 5.33
N MET A 391 23.20 15.41 6.25
CA MET A 391 23.25 13.97 6.47
C MET A 391 22.05 13.29 5.85
N MET A 392 22.25 12.09 5.34
CA MET A 392 21.20 11.24 4.76
C MET A 392 21.50 9.79 5.08
N ASN A 393 20.45 9.02 5.38
CA ASN A 393 20.61 7.57 5.55
C ASN A 393 20.24 6.85 4.25
N LEU A 394 21.02 5.82 3.91
CA LEU A 394 20.61 4.76 3.01
C LEU A 394 20.15 3.58 3.84
N SER A 395 18.89 3.19 3.66
CA SER A 395 18.29 2.02 4.30
C SER A 395 18.09 0.93 3.25
N SER A 396 18.92 -0.08 3.29
CA SER A 396 18.95 -1.13 2.26
C SER A 396 18.45 -2.45 2.83
N SER A 397 17.80 -3.26 2.00
CA SER A 397 17.42 -4.63 2.34
C SER A 397 17.98 -5.59 1.31
N PHE A 398 18.40 -6.77 1.79
CA PHE A 398 19.07 -7.79 1.01
C PHE A 398 18.46 -9.18 1.29
N ASP A 399 18.53 -10.05 0.28
CA ASP A 399 18.17 -11.46 0.41
C ASP A 399 19.35 -12.24 1.02
N HIS A 400 19.17 -12.68 2.28
CA HIS A 400 20.25 -13.37 3.02
C HIS A 400 20.59 -14.76 2.47
N ARG A 401 19.87 -15.24 1.48
CA ARG A 401 20.21 -16.49 0.77
C ARG A 401 21.29 -16.28 -0.28
N VAL A 402 21.47 -15.04 -0.74
CA VAL A 402 22.35 -14.67 -1.87
C VAL A 402 23.43 -13.69 -1.44
N VAL A 403 23.12 -12.81 -0.48
CA VAL A 403 23.99 -11.72 -0.02
C VAL A 403 24.26 -11.86 1.45
N ASP A 404 25.52 -11.94 1.83
CA ASP A 404 25.97 -11.97 3.21
C ASP A 404 26.06 -10.55 3.81
N GLY A 405 26.07 -10.48 5.15
CA GLY A 405 26.15 -9.22 5.87
C GLY A 405 27.42 -8.41 5.53
N MET A 406 28.55 -9.09 5.29
CA MET A 406 29.80 -8.45 4.89
C MET A 406 29.70 -7.84 3.48
N ASP A 407 29.13 -8.56 2.51
CA ASP A 407 28.94 -8.09 1.13
C ASP A 407 28.03 -6.87 1.10
N ALA A 408 26.92 -6.93 1.85
CA ALA A 408 25.97 -5.82 1.96
C ALA A 408 26.62 -4.56 2.55
N ALA A 409 27.38 -4.73 3.64
CA ALA A 409 28.09 -3.64 4.31
C ALA A 409 29.16 -3.04 3.39
N ALA A 410 30.01 -3.88 2.77
CA ALA A 410 31.06 -3.44 1.86
C ALA A 410 30.50 -2.68 0.65
N PHE A 411 29.42 -3.17 0.04
CA PHE A 411 28.72 -2.49 -1.06
C PHE A 411 28.21 -1.10 -0.63
N ILE A 412 27.51 -1.01 0.49
CA ILE A 412 26.96 0.28 0.96
C ILE A 412 28.09 1.22 1.38
N GLN A 413 29.20 0.74 1.95
CA GLN A 413 30.38 1.55 2.23
C GLN A 413 31.04 2.08 0.93
N ALA A 414 31.08 1.26 -0.14
CA ALA A 414 31.56 1.73 -1.45
C ALA A 414 30.64 2.83 -2.01
N VAL A 415 29.32 2.64 -1.95
CA VAL A 415 28.35 3.68 -2.36
C VAL A 415 28.50 4.93 -1.52
N ARG A 416 28.67 4.80 -0.19
CA ARG A 416 28.94 5.91 0.73
C ARG A 416 30.18 6.70 0.32
N ALA A 417 31.31 6.02 0.10
CA ALA A 417 32.57 6.67 -0.29
C ALA A 417 32.43 7.50 -1.58
N LEU A 418 31.69 6.97 -2.56
CA LEU A 418 31.39 7.65 -3.83
C LEU A 418 30.50 8.90 -3.64
N LEU A 419 29.53 8.84 -2.73
CA LEU A 419 28.63 9.96 -2.46
C LEU A 419 29.26 11.03 -1.58
N GLU A 420 30.11 10.65 -0.62
CA GLU A 420 30.89 11.59 0.22
C GLU A 420 32.01 12.29 -0.56
N HIS A 421 32.51 11.64 -1.65
CA HIS A 421 33.53 12.17 -2.53
C HIS A 421 33.02 12.23 -3.98
N PRO A 422 32.07 13.12 -4.32
CA PRO A 422 31.30 13.04 -5.57
C PRO A 422 32.11 13.23 -6.85
N ALA A 423 33.34 13.75 -6.77
CA ALA A 423 34.26 13.81 -7.90
C ALA A 423 34.62 12.40 -8.42
N THR A 424 34.68 11.42 -7.55
CA THR A 424 35.00 10.01 -7.89
C THR A 424 33.93 9.31 -8.72
N LEU A 425 32.70 9.83 -8.74
CA LEU A 425 31.62 9.32 -9.60
C LEU A 425 31.93 9.44 -11.11
N PHE A 426 32.88 10.27 -11.49
CA PHE A 426 33.24 10.63 -12.87
C PHE A 426 34.61 10.15 -13.28
N ILE A 427 35.30 9.42 -12.39
CA ILE A 427 36.60 8.81 -12.67
C ILE A 427 36.35 7.33 -12.87
N ASP A 428 36.67 6.84 -14.09
CA ASP A 428 36.52 5.41 -14.43
C ASP A 428 37.69 4.57 -13.94
#